data_3eacdd011531f19e18e66bee31592cf5
#
_entry.id   3eacdd011531f19e18e66bee31592cf5
#
_cell.length_a   1.000
_cell.length_b   1.000
_cell.length_c   1.000
_cell.angle_alpha   90.00
_cell.angle_beta   90.00
_cell.angle_gamma   90.00
#
_symmetry.space_group_name_H-M   'P 1'
#
loop_
_entity.id
_entity.type
_entity.pdbx_description
1 polymer ?
#
loop_
_entity_poly.entity_id
_entity_poly.type
_entity_poly.pdbx_seq_one_letter_code
_entity_poly.pdbx_strand_id
1 'polypeptide(L)'
;LYCGTFKKREFMSFAIFETGGKQYKSSASKIIEIEKLNAEKGKIIQFKNILLLSDDKSTEVGNPTIQGAVVEAKLLDLVKDRTVKVFHKRRRKHSRKMNGHRQRHSKIQITKILSKDGKVIAEAKPQEPKIKETKQTAKKEVKK
;
A
#
# COMPACT_ATOMS: atom_id res chain seq x y z
N LEU A 1 -18.37 -18.37 36.43
CA LEU A 1 -18.31 -16.93 36.10
C LEU A 1 -17.14 -16.71 35.14
N TYR A 2 -17.42 -16.82 33.82
CA TYR A 2 -16.44 -16.47 32.77
C TYR A 2 -16.54 -14.97 32.53
N CYS A 3 -15.61 -14.22 33.09
CA CYS A 3 -15.39 -12.82 32.77
C CYS A 3 -14.57 -12.78 31.45
N GLY A 4 -15.30 -12.77 30.33
CA GLY A 4 -14.69 -12.52 29.04
C GLY A 4 -14.20 -11.10 28.97
N THR A 5 -12.89 -10.90 29.02
CA THR A 5 -12.24 -9.62 28.74
C THR A 5 -12.62 -9.20 27.33
N PHE A 6 -13.59 -8.29 27.22
CA PHE A 6 -13.89 -7.60 25.96
C PHE A 6 -12.63 -6.88 25.50
N LYS A 7 -11.94 -7.44 24.52
CA LYS A 7 -10.82 -6.79 23.83
C LYS A 7 -11.39 -5.49 23.23
N LYS A 8 -11.05 -4.37 23.85
CA LYS A 8 -11.41 -3.02 23.40
C LYS A 8 -11.07 -2.94 21.93
N ARG A 9 -12.07 -2.79 21.05
CA ARG A 9 -11.82 -2.56 19.62
C ARG A 9 -11.04 -1.26 19.54
N GLU A 10 -9.78 -1.35 19.16
CA GLU A 10 -9.01 -0.16 18.81
C GLU A 10 -9.68 0.42 17.56
N PHE A 11 -10.40 1.51 17.74
CA PHE A 11 -10.87 2.32 16.63
C PHE A 11 -9.63 2.88 15.94
N MET A 12 -9.37 2.38 14.77
CA MET A 12 -8.23 2.83 13.98
C MET A 12 -8.70 3.91 13.04
N SER A 13 -8.23 5.13 13.23
CA SER A 13 -8.40 6.20 12.25
C SER A 13 -7.82 5.78 10.90
N PHE A 14 -8.56 6.03 9.84
CA PHE A 14 -8.15 5.68 8.48
C PHE A 14 -8.59 6.75 7.47
N ALA A 15 -7.88 6.78 6.36
CA ALA A 15 -8.22 7.61 5.21
C ALA A 15 -8.38 6.73 3.96
N ILE A 16 -9.26 7.15 3.05
CA ILE A 16 -9.35 6.60 1.70
C ILE A 16 -8.89 7.66 0.75
N PHE A 17 -7.84 7.35 -0.01
CA PHE A 17 -7.28 8.25 -1.02
C PHE A 17 -7.24 7.58 -2.39
N GLU A 18 -7.22 8.40 -3.43
CA GLU A 18 -7.15 7.94 -4.81
C GLU A 18 -5.78 8.28 -5.41
N THR A 19 -5.17 7.29 -6.07
CA THR A 19 -3.96 7.48 -6.86
C THR A 19 -3.86 6.44 -7.97
N GLY A 20 -3.35 6.84 -9.15
CA GLY A 20 -3.20 5.93 -10.29
C GLY A 20 -4.51 5.29 -10.77
N GLY A 21 -5.66 5.97 -10.60
CA GLY A 21 -6.99 5.45 -10.95
C GLY A 21 -7.52 4.35 -10.03
N LYS A 22 -6.90 4.16 -8.86
CA LYS A 22 -7.32 3.19 -7.84
C LYS A 22 -7.49 3.86 -6.49
N GLN A 23 -8.39 3.31 -5.68
CA GLN A 23 -8.67 3.78 -4.32
C GLN A 23 -8.02 2.87 -3.29
N TYR A 24 -7.42 3.47 -2.27
CA TYR A 24 -6.69 2.74 -1.24
C TYR A 24 -7.13 3.17 0.15
N LYS A 25 -7.41 2.19 1.00
CA LYS A 25 -7.65 2.42 2.43
C LYS A 25 -6.33 2.42 3.18
N SER A 26 -6.03 3.52 3.83
CA SER A 26 -4.79 3.74 4.59
C SER A 26 -5.06 3.96 6.07
N SER A 27 -4.21 3.39 6.91
CA SER A 27 -4.11 3.68 8.34
C SER A 27 -2.67 4.03 8.66
N ALA A 28 -2.41 4.75 9.73
CA ALA A 28 -1.05 5.08 10.14
C ALA A 28 -0.19 3.81 10.31
N SER A 29 1.09 3.90 9.97
CA SER A 29 2.08 2.80 9.98
C SER A 29 1.83 1.67 8.98
N LYS A 30 0.70 1.65 8.27
CA LYS A 30 0.39 0.59 7.32
C LYS A 30 1.28 0.69 6.08
N ILE A 31 1.75 -0.47 5.61
CA ILE A 31 2.46 -0.60 4.34
C ILE A 31 1.45 -1.02 3.28
N ILE A 32 1.42 -0.29 2.16
CA ILE A 32 0.49 -0.50 1.05
C ILE A 32 1.29 -0.54 -0.25
N GLU A 33 0.86 -1.40 -1.17
CA GLU A 33 1.37 -1.44 -2.54
C GLU A 33 0.42 -0.67 -3.45
N ILE A 34 0.96 0.34 -4.13
CA ILE A 34 0.22 1.21 -5.05
C ILE A 34 0.82 1.13 -6.45
N GLU A 35 0.16 1.72 -7.44
CA GLU A 35 0.72 1.83 -8.79
C GLU A 35 2.06 2.57 -8.78
N LYS A 36 2.90 2.28 -9.78
CA LYS A 36 4.25 2.83 -9.87
C LYS A 36 4.23 4.36 -9.81
N LEU A 37 4.95 4.91 -8.83
CA LEU A 37 5.25 6.35 -8.74
C LEU A 37 6.66 6.62 -9.25
N ASN A 38 6.84 7.77 -9.91
CA ASN A 38 8.14 8.25 -10.35
C ASN A 38 8.81 9.05 -9.22
N ALA A 39 9.21 8.34 -8.17
CA ALA A 39 9.90 8.91 -7.02
C ALA A 39 11.05 8.02 -6.59
N GLU A 40 12.03 8.60 -5.90
CA GLU A 40 13.17 7.88 -5.35
C GLU A 40 12.82 7.20 -4.02
N LYS A 41 13.52 6.12 -3.69
CA LYS A 41 13.37 5.41 -2.42
C LYS A 41 13.70 6.35 -1.25
N GLY A 42 12.87 6.28 -0.22
CA GLY A 42 13.01 7.10 0.99
C GLY A 42 12.34 8.47 0.91
N LYS A 43 11.90 8.92 -0.26
CA LYS A 43 11.21 10.21 -0.43
C LYS A 43 9.82 10.19 0.20
N ILE A 44 9.43 11.30 0.81
CA ILE A 44 8.07 11.50 1.33
C ILE A 44 7.21 12.03 0.18
N ILE A 45 6.05 11.42 0.02
CA ILE A 45 5.06 11.74 -1.01
C ILE A 45 3.77 12.14 -0.32
N GLN A 46 3.12 13.18 -0.84
CA GLN A 46 1.86 13.69 -0.34
C GLN A 46 0.73 13.37 -1.32
N PHE A 47 -0.32 12.74 -0.81
CA PHE A 47 -1.55 12.45 -1.55
C PHE A 47 -2.62 13.46 -1.13
N LYS A 48 -3.14 14.22 -2.09
CA LYS A 48 -4.14 15.29 -1.87
C LYS A 48 -5.56 14.85 -2.22
N ASN A 49 -5.72 13.81 -3.04
CA ASN A 49 -7.04 13.31 -3.44
C ASN A 49 -7.60 12.38 -2.37
N ILE A 50 -8.14 12.95 -1.30
CA ILE A 50 -8.73 12.21 -0.19
C ILE A 50 -10.24 12.16 -0.38
N LEU A 51 -10.80 10.96 -0.42
CA LEU A 51 -12.24 10.73 -0.59
C LEU A 51 -12.98 10.62 0.73
N LEU A 52 -12.33 10.06 1.74
CA LEU A 52 -12.93 9.83 3.05
C LEU A 52 -11.85 9.89 4.13
N LEU A 53 -12.20 10.54 5.25
CA LEU A 53 -11.45 10.53 6.50
C LEU A 53 -12.34 9.98 7.60
N SER A 54 -11.85 9.02 8.36
CA SER A 54 -12.52 8.49 9.53
C SER A 54 -11.62 8.61 10.75
N ASP A 55 -12.09 9.36 11.71
CA ASP A 55 -11.54 9.43 13.06
C ASP A 55 -12.35 8.53 13.99
N ASP A 56 -11.84 8.31 15.20
CA ASP A 56 -12.53 7.54 16.23
C ASP A 56 -13.91 8.14 16.61
N LYS A 57 -14.12 9.42 16.34
CA LYS A 57 -15.33 10.17 16.74
C LYS A 57 -16.24 10.56 15.57
N SER A 58 -15.67 10.79 14.40
CA SER A 58 -16.38 11.32 13.23
C SER A 58 -15.85 10.73 11.93
N THR A 59 -16.71 10.67 10.93
CA THR A 59 -16.34 10.28 9.57
C THR A 59 -16.75 11.38 8.63
N GLU A 60 -15.80 11.93 7.89
CA GLU A 60 -16.01 12.93 6.86
C GLU A 60 -15.93 12.28 5.48
N VAL A 61 -16.94 12.50 4.65
CA VAL A 61 -16.98 12.03 3.25
C VAL A 61 -16.84 13.22 2.32
N GLY A 62 -15.93 13.12 1.36
CA GLY A 62 -15.71 14.16 0.35
C GLY A 62 -16.80 14.18 -0.73
N ASN A 63 -17.01 15.34 -1.35
CA ASN A 63 -17.87 15.50 -2.52
C ASN A 63 -17.10 16.24 -3.65
N PRO A 64 -16.38 15.55 -4.53
CA PRO A 64 -15.88 14.17 -4.45
C PRO A 64 -14.68 14.00 -3.51
N THR A 65 -13.92 15.06 -3.21
CA THR A 65 -12.71 15.05 -2.39
C THR A 65 -12.82 16.01 -1.21
N ILE A 66 -12.09 15.71 -0.13
CA ILE A 66 -11.96 16.58 1.03
C ILE A 66 -10.81 17.54 0.77
N GLN A 67 -11.11 18.82 0.62
CA GLN A 67 -10.11 19.86 0.39
C GLN A 67 -9.30 20.13 1.66
N GLY A 68 -7.98 20.28 1.53
CA GLY A 68 -7.07 20.55 2.65
C GLY A 68 -6.57 19.29 3.37
N ALA A 69 -7.22 18.15 3.21
CA ALA A 69 -6.73 16.89 3.76
C ALA A 69 -5.55 16.34 2.96
N VAL A 70 -4.56 15.77 3.66
CA VAL A 70 -3.34 15.23 3.04
C VAL A 70 -2.94 13.93 3.73
N VAL A 71 -2.57 12.93 2.95
CA VAL A 71 -1.92 11.72 3.45
C VAL A 71 -0.45 11.74 3.04
N GLU A 72 0.42 11.68 4.02
CA GLU A 72 1.86 11.58 3.80
C GLU A 72 2.31 10.14 3.89
N ALA A 73 3.11 9.73 2.92
CA ALA A 73 3.68 8.39 2.89
C ALA A 73 5.14 8.41 2.47
N LYS A 74 5.93 7.52 3.02
CA LYS A 74 7.33 7.31 2.66
C LYS A 74 7.44 6.17 1.66
N LEU A 75 8.10 6.39 0.53
CA LEU A 75 8.39 5.35 -0.44
C LEU A 75 9.48 4.42 0.10
N LEU A 76 9.13 3.16 0.32
CA LEU A 76 10.07 2.15 0.81
C LEU A 76 10.85 1.49 -0.32
N ASP A 77 10.11 0.97 -1.32
CA ASP A 77 10.72 0.23 -2.42
C ASP A 77 9.85 0.22 -3.67
N LEU A 78 10.48 -0.10 -4.81
CA LEU A 78 9.82 -0.38 -6.08
C LEU A 78 9.82 -1.90 -6.29
N VAL A 79 8.65 -2.50 -6.24
CA VAL A 79 8.45 -3.95 -6.31
C VAL A 79 7.87 -4.32 -7.67
N LYS A 80 8.20 -5.50 -8.15
CA LYS A 80 7.58 -6.10 -9.35
C LYS A 80 6.67 -7.23 -8.89
N ASP A 81 5.44 -7.23 -9.36
CA ASP A 81 4.49 -8.29 -9.10
C ASP A 81 4.88 -9.60 -9.81
N ARG A 82 4.14 -10.66 -9.55
CA ARG A 82 4.32 -11.95 -10.20
C ARG A 82 4.09 -11.81 -11.72
N THR A 83 4.91 -12.51 -12.51
CA THR A 83 4.73 -12.53 -13.97
C THR A 83 3.44 -13.26 -14.33
N VAL A 84 2.53 -12.56 -15.02
CA VAL A 84 1.31 -13.11 -15.59
C VAL A 84 1.61 -13.59 -17.01
N LYS A 85 1.38 -14.87 -17.26
CA LYS A 85 1.51 -15.46 -18.60
C LYS A 85 0.18 -15.33 -19.34
N VAL A 86 0.20 -14.57 -20.44
CA VAL A 86 -0.97 -14.36 -21.30
C VAL A 86 -0.81 -15.24 -22.52
N PHE A 87 -1.66 -16.26 -22.63
CA PHE A 87 -1.63 -17.20 -23.74
C PHE A 87 -2.80 -16.94 -24.69
N HIS A 88 -2.46 -16.64 -25.95
CA HIS A 88 -3.41 -16.45 -27.04
C HIS A 88 -3.35 -17.63 -27.99
N LYS A 89 -4.49 -18.28 -28.19
CA LYS A 89 -4.63 -19.37 -29.14
C LYS A 89 -5.89 -19.15 -29.99
N ARG A 90 -5.76 -19.34 -31.31
CA ARG A 90 -6.93 -19.39 -32.20
C ARG A 90 -7.39 -20.83 -32.34
N ARG A 91 -8.68 -21.05 -32.54
CA ARG A 91 -9.29 -22.37 -32.66
C ARG A 91 -8.70 -23.18 -33.82
N ARG A 92 -8.44 -22.50 -34.95
CA ARG A 92 -7.86 -23.10 -36.18
C ARG A 92 -6.59 -22.33 -36.57
N LYS A 93 -5.86 -22.78 -37.58
CA LYS A 93 -4.65 -22.14 -38.15
C LYS A 93 -3.38 -22.25 -37.29
N HIS A 94 -3.34 -23.18 -36.34
CA HIS A 94 -2.16 -23.45 -35.49
C HIS A 94 -1.52 -22.22 -34.83
N SER A 95 -2.25 -21.11 -34.73
CA SER A 95 -1.77 -19.86 -34.18
C SER A 95 -1.69 -19.94 -32.65
N ARG A 96 -0.48 -19.74 -32.10
CA ARG A 96 -0.20 -19.70 -30.68
C ARG A 96 0.72 -18.52 -30.39
N LYS A 97 0.42 -17.71 -29.36
CA LYS A 97 1.28 -16.64 -28.88
C LYS A 97 1.26 -16.60 -27.36
N MET A 98 2.41 -16.55 -26.73
CA MET A 98 2.53 -16.40 -25.28
C MET A 98 3.29 -15.13 -24.97
N ASN A 99 2.67 -14.25 -24.20
CA ASN A 99 3.29 -13.02 -23.68
C ASN A 99 3.40 -13.13 -22.16
N GLY A 100 4.43 -12.52 -21.59
CA GLY A 100 4.56 -12.32 -20.16
C GLY A 100 4.32 -10.85 -19.82
N HIS A 101 3.54 -10.59 -18.78
CA HIS A 101 3.38 -9.25 -18.19
C HIS A 101 3.80 -9.28 -16.74
N ARG A 102 4.56 -8.27 -16.30
CA ARG A 102 4.99 -8.11 -14.93
C ARG A 102 4.80 -6.66 -14.50
N GLN A 103 3.77 -6.42 -13.69
CA GLN A 103 3.43 -5.09 -13.23
C GLN A 103 4.46 -4.59 -12.20
N ARG A 104 4.73 -3.28 -12.23
CA ARG A 104 5.59 -2.61 -11.25
C ARG A 104 4.71 -1.84 -10.27
N HIS A 105 4.99 -2.01 -8.99
CA HIS A 105 4.30 -1.33 -7.90
C HIS A 105 5.29 -0.55 -7.05
N SER A 106 4.79 0.48 -6.39
CA SER A 106 5.51 1.23 -5.36
C SER A 106 5.01 0.80 -4.00
N LYS A 107 5.91 0.39 -3.12
CA LYS A 107 5.62 0.03 -1.73
C LYS A 107 5.81 1.26 -0.86
N ILE A 108 4.72 1.74 -0.25
CA ILE A 108 4.71 2.93 0.57
C ILE A 108 4.31 2.60 2.01
N GLN A 109 4.84 3.35 2.96
CA GLN A 109 4.43 3.34 4.35
C GLN A 109 3.77 4.67 4.68
N ILE A 110 2.56 4.61 5.22
CA ILE A 110 1.83 5.80 5.65
C ILE A 110 2.47 6.35 6.91
N THR A 111 2.91 7.61 6.86
CA THR A 111 3.55 8.30 7.98
C THR A 111 2.55 9.15 8.75
N LYS A 112 1.76 9.98 8.06
CA LYS A 112 0.81 10.89 8.68
C LYS A 112 -0.48 11.00 7.88
N ILE A 113 -1.58 11.21 8.59
CA ILE A 113 -2.88 11.56 8.02
C ILE A 113 -3.28 12.91 8.62
N LEU A 114 -3.44 13.91 7.76
CA LEU A 114 -3.79 15.28 8.12
C LEU A 114 -5.23 15.56 7.73
N SER A 115 -6.01 16.14 8.65
CA SER A 115 -7.36 16.66 8.37
C SER A 115 -7.31 17.95 7.56
N LYS A 116 -8.46 18.40 7.08
CA LYS A 116 -8.66 19.71 6.42
C LYS A 116 -8.16 20.89 7.26
N ASP A 117 -8.25 20.81 8.59
CA ASP A 117 -7.81 21.84 9.55
C ASP A 117 -6.30 21.77 9.87
N GLY A 118 -5.54 20.90 9.16
CA GLY A 118 -4.12 20.69 9.43
C GLY A 118 -3.84 19.90 10.72
N LYS A 119 -4.88 19.41 11.40
CA LYS A 119 -4.73 18.55 12.58
C LYS A 119 -4.25 17.16 12.16
N VAL A 120 -3.28 16.63 12.90
CA VAL A 120 -2.81 15.27 12.70
C VAL A 120 -3.82 14.30 13.31
N ILE A 121 -4.48 13.51 12.49
CA ILE A 121 -5.43 12.49 12.90
C ILE A 121 -4.71 11.24 13.39
N ALA A 122 -3.66 10.83 12.67
CA ALA A 122 -2.89 9.66 13.01
C ALA A 122 -1.43 9.82 12.57
N GLU A 123 -0.50 9.48 13.44
CA GLU A 123 0.93 9.40 13.13
C GLU A 123 1.43 7.97 13.25
N ALA A 124 2.30 7.59 12.34
CA ALA A 124 3.01 6.33 12.40
C ALA A 124 4.06 6.37 13.50
N LYS A 125 4.02 5.44 14.43
CA LYS A 125 5.21 5.14 15.25
C LYS A 125 6.30 4.65 14.29
N PRO A 126 7.55 5.15 14.38
CA PRO A 126 8.62 4.70 13.51
C PRO A 126 8.85 3.20 13.72
N GLN A 127 8.33 2.39 12.84
CA GLN A 127 8.67 0.98 12.75
C GLN A 127 9.76 0.87 11.70
N GLU A 128 10.96 0.52 12.14
CA GLU A 128 12.01 0.10 11.22
C GLU A 128 11.49 -1.11 10.43
N PRO A 129 11.63 -1.12 9.09
CA PRO A 129 11.23 -2.25 8.29
C PRO A 129 12.06 -3.47 8.74
N LYS A 130 11.42 -4.45 9.37
CA LYS A 130 12.03 -5.78 9.56
C LYS A 130 12.23 -6.37 8.17
N ILE A 131 13.40 -6.15 7.61
CA ILE A 131 13.88 -6.84 6.42
C ILE A 131 13.97 -8.31 6.83
N LYS A 132 13.05 -9.12 6.36
CA LYS A 132 13.20 -10.58 6.43
C LYS A 132 14.37 -10.92 5.52
N GLU A 133 15.53 -11.12 6.09
CA GLU A 133 16.67 -11.73 5.41
C GLU A 133 16.22 -13.09 4.89
N THR A 134 16.02 -13.16 3.59
CA THR A 134 15.85 -14.44 2.90
C THR A 134 17.21 -15.12 2.97
N LYS A 135 17.33 -16.09 3.88
CA LYS A 135 18.50 -16.97 3.97
C LYS A 135 18.75 -17.53 2.59
N GLN A 136 19.81 -17.06 1.96
CA GLN A 136 20.43 -17.72 0.82
C GLN A 136 20.97 -19.06 1.35
N THR A 137 20.27 -20.14 1.04
CA THR A 137 20.77 -21.49 1.22
C THR A 137 21.99 -21.63 0.32
N ALA A 138 23.13 -21.69 0.97
CA ALA A 138 24.41 -21.97 0.36
C ALA A 138 24.31 -23.27 -0.46
N LYS A 139 24.60 -23.14 -1.75
CA LYS A 139 24.88 -24.25 -2.65
C LYS A 139 26.18 -24.89 -2.17
N LYS A 140 26.06 -25.98 -1.41
CA LYS A 140 27.20 -26.84 -1.12
C LYS A 140 27.70 -27.47 -2.42
N GLU A 141 28.94 -27.23 -2.69
CA GLU A 141 29.76 -27.94 -3.66
C GLU A 141 29.66 -29.44 -3.45
N VAL A 142 29.37 -30.17 -4.51
CA VAL A 142 29.76 -31.58 -4.61
C VAL A 142 30.86 -31.65 -5.66
N LYS A 143 32.11 -31.65 -5.19
CA LYS A 143 33.24 -32.26 -5.88
C LYS A 143 33.15 -33.74 -5.65
N LYS A 144 32.96 -34.50 -6.68
CA LYS A 144 33.75 -35.70 -7.05
C LYS A 144 33.17 -36.29 -8.31
#